data_74ffda084981117750ae269fe5dd4635
#
_entry.id   74ffda084981117750ae269fe5dd4635
#
_cell.length_a   1.000
_cell.length_b   1.000
_cell.length_c   1.000
_cell.angle_alpha   90.00
_cell.angle_beta   90.00
_cell.angle_gamma   90.00
#
_symmetry.space_group_name_H-M   'P 1'
#
loop_
_entity.id
_entity.type
_entity.pdbx_description
1 polymer ?
#
loop_
_entity_poly.entity_id
_entity_poly.type
_entity_poly.pdbx_seq_one_letter_code
_entity_poly.pdbx_strand_id
1 'polypeptide(L)'
;MNKISCFLPYAGKEQVEKTVNSLQATGLIEEIRLITTDATLESLPDCEILFVDMPYSSATLKAIANAAKGEYTLLYTKETTLEMGMFALERMIHILEDSSAGMVYADHYQIADGKQSNAPVIDYQFGSLRDDFNFGSLLLFNTEKLKEAAGHMKSDYNFAGLYDLRLKLSQHSDLVHINEYLYSEVENDTRKSGEKIFDYVDPKNRDRQIEMEQACTEHLKEIGGYLAPEFKKIEF
;
A
#
# COMPACT_ATOMS: atom_id res chain seq x y z
N MET A 1 24.49 -2.58 -4.55
CA MET A 1 23.85 -1.99 -5.73
C MET A 1 22.45 -1.57 -5.28
N ASN A 2 22.09 -0.31 -5.42
CA ASN A 2 20.78 0.18 -4.98
C ASN A 2 19.71 -0.44 -5.87
N LYS A 3 18.63 -0.93 -5.26
CA LYS A 3 17.66 -1.77 -5.99
C LYS A 3 16.21 -1.33 -5.81
N ILE A 4 15.91 -0.42 -4.89
CA ILE A 4 14.57 -0.10 -4.45
C ILE A 4 14.16 1.31 -4.89
N SER A 5 13.03 1.41 -5.62
CA SER A 5 12.30 2.66 -5.82
C SER A 5 11.28 2.84 -4.72
N CYS A 6 11.40 3.88 -3.91
CA CYS A 6 10.51 4.17 -2.78
C CYS A 6 9.46 5.20 -3.14
N PHE A 7 8.21 4.95 -2.73
CA PHE A 7 7.09 5.87 -2.86
C PHE A 7 6.48 6.13 -1.49
N LEU A 8 6.48 7.38 -1.06
CA LEU A 8 6.09 7.82 0.28
C LEU A 8 5.05 8.93 0.18
N PRO A 9 3.97 8.92 0.95
CA PRO A 9 3.08 10.09 1.03
C PRO A 9 3.82 11.25 1.71
N TYR A 10 3.57 12.47 1.25
CA TYR A 10 4.12 13.66 1.89
C TYR A 10 3.35 13.96 3.17
N ALA A 11 3.98 13.76 4.30
CA ALA A 11 3.42 13.93 5.64
C ALA A 11 3.95 15.17 6.39
N GLY A 12 4.56 16.10 5.65
CA GLY A 12 5.28 17.24 6.23
C GLY A 12 6.79 17.02 6.22
N LYS A 13 7.54 18.13 6.23
CA LYS A 13 8.98 18.13 5.99
C LYS A 13 9.76 17.29 7.03
N GLU A 14 9.49 17.52 8.30
CA GLU A 14 10.22 16.85 9.39
C GLU A 14 10.01 15.32 9.37
N GLN A 15 8.78 14.87 9.13
CA GLN A 15 8.42 13.45 9.07
C GLN A 15 9.07 12.76 7.86
N VAL A 16 9.01 13.42 6.71
CA VAL A 16 9.63 12.91 5.49
C VAL A 16 11.14 12.82 5.64
N GLU A 17 11.80 13.85 6.18
CA GLU A 17 13.26 13.82 6.40
C GLU A 17 13.68 12.65 7.31
N LYS A 18 12.94 12.37 8.39
CA LYS A 18 13.21 11.23 9.27
C LYS A 18 13.04 9.90 8.53
N THR A 19 11.96 9.74 7.78
CA THR A 19 11.70 8.55 6.99
C THR A 19 12.75 8.33 5.90
N VAL A 20 13.11 9.38 5.16
CA VAL A 20 14.15 9.35 4.13
C VAL A 20 15.49 8.93 4.72
N ASN A 21 15.90 9.53 5.85
CA ASN A 21 17.14 9.17 6.53
C ASN A 21 17.16 7.70 6.96
N SER A 22 16.04 7.19 7.49
CA SER A 22 15.90 5.79 7.88
C SER A 22 16.04 4.84 6.68
N LEU A 23 15.42 5.18 5.56
CA LEU A 23 15.50 4.38 4.33
C LEU A 23 16.90 4.43 3.71
N GLN A 24 17.51 5.62 3.59
CA GLN A 24 18.85 5.79 3.01
C GLN A 24 19.93 5.08 3.82
N ALA A 25 19.78 5.01 5.14
CA ALA A 25 20.70 4.30 6.02
C ALA A 25 20.82 2.80 5.71
N THR A 26 19.84 2.21 5.03
CA THR A 26 19.89 0.81 4.58
C THR A 26 20.86 0.56 3.43
N GLY A 27 21.20 1.60 2.66
CA GLY A 27 22.09 1.50 1.49
C GLY A 27 21.47 0.79 0.27
N LEU A 28 20.17 0.49 0.29
CA LEU A 28 19.47 -0.25 -0.78
C LEU A 28 18.59 0.63 -1.66
N ILE A 29 18.44 1.90 -1.32
CA ILE A 29 17.53 2.82 -2.00
C ILE A 29 18.17 3.40 -3.25
N GLU A 30 17.47 3.29 -4.37
CA GLU A 30 17.87 3.87 -5.66
C GLU A 30 17.27 5.28 -5.85
N GLU A 31 15.99 5.42 -5.56
CA GLU A 31 15.26 6.67 -5.65
C GLU A 31 14.14 6.74 -4.62
N ILE A 32 13.80 7.96 -4.23
CA ILE A 32 12.64 8.24 -3.35
C ILE A 32 11.74 9.24 -4.05
N ARG A 33 10.44 8.93 -4.11
CA ARG A 33 9.40 9.81 -4.65
C ARG A 33 8.33 10.09 -3.61
N LEU A 34 8.05 11.37 -3.43
CA LEU A 34 7.02 11.87 -2.54
C LEU A 34 5.72 11.99 -3.29
N ILE A 35 4.71 11.24 -2.88
CA ILE A 35 3.34 11.32 -3.41
C ILE A 35 2.65 12.50 -2.73
N THR A 36 2.14 13.45 -3.50
CA THR A 36 1.43 14.62 -2.97
C THR A 36 0.34 15.10 -3.90
N THR A 37 -0.69 15.70 -3.33
CA THR A 37 -1.73 16.45 -4.05
C THR A 37 -1.45 17.95 -4.06
N ASP A 38 -0.42 18.42 -3.36
CA ASP A 38 -0.01 19.81 -3.30
C ASP A 38 0.96 20.15 -4.44
N ALA A 39 0.44 20.82 -5.47
CA ALA A 39 1.23 21.26 -6.61
C ALA A 39 2.26 22.36 -6.27
N THR A 40 2.21 22.92 -5.06
CA THR A 40 3.13 23.97 -4.60
C THR A 40 4.31 23.42 -3.80
N LEU A 41 4.32 22.11 -3.54
CA LEU A 41 5.38 21.47 -2.80
C LEU A 41 6.70 21.60 -3.57
N GLU A 42 7.69 22.23 -2.94
CA GLU A 42 9.05 22.29 -3.45
C GLU A 42 9.76 20.94 -3.22
N SER A 43 10.67 20.59 -4.13
CA SER A 43 11.44 19.34 -3.99
C SER A 43 12.29 19.38 -2.73
N LEU A 44 12.30 18.24 -2.02
CA LEU A 44 13.20 18.02 -0.89
C LEU A 44 14.52 17.41 -1.37
N PRO A 45 15.62 17.58 -0.64
CA PRO A 45 16.88 16.93 -0.97
C PRO A 45 16.69 15.43 -1.15
N ASP A 46 17.31 14.88 -2.18
CA ASP A 46 17.31 13.43 -2.50
C ASP A 46 15.92 12.81 -2.76
N CYS A 47 14.89 13.65 -3.00
CA CYS A 47 13.55 13.20 -3.29
C CYS A 47 13.02 13.83 -4.59
N GLU A 48 12.39 13.02 -5.44
CA GLU A 48 11.56 13.50 -6.55
C GLU A 48 10.10 13.63 -6.08
N ILE A 49 9.31 14.48 -6.74
CA ILE A 49 7.89 14.63 -6.45
C ILE A 49 7.08 13.85 -7.48
N LEU A 50 6.14 13.05 -7.02
CA LEU A 50 5.07 12.47 -7.82
C LEU A 50 3.77 13.19 -7.47
N PHE A 51 3.41 14.19 -8.28
CA PHE A 51 2.15 14.89 -8.13
C PHE A 51 0.99 14.01 -8.61
N VAL A 52 -0.06 13.91 -7.81
CA VAL A 52 -1.25 13.10 -8.08
C VAL A 52 -2.51 13.84 -7.66
N ASP A 53 -3.63 13.57 -8.32
CA ASP A 53 -4.93 14.15 -7.96
C ASP A 53 -5.53 13.46 -6.73
N MET A 54 -5.38 12.14 -6.63
CA MET A 54 -5.93 11.30 -5.57
C MET A 54 -4.91 10.23 -5.16
N PRO A 55 -4.47 10.20 -3.90
CA PRO A 55 -3.64 9.11 -3.38
C PRO A 55 -4.35 7.76 -3.56
N TYR A 56 -3.61 6.75 -3.99
CA TYR A 56 -4.11 5.36 -4.15
C TYR A 56 -5.23 5.17 -5.19
N SER A 57 -5.52 6.15 -6.05
CA SER A 57 -6.36 5.95 -7.24
C SER A 57 -5.71 5.02 -8.26
N SER A 58 -6.49 4.44 -9.16
CA SER A 58 -5.93 3.62 -10.26
C SER A 58 -4.88 4.37 -11.08
N ALA A 59 -5.11 5.65 -11.35
CA ALA A 59 -4.15 6.50 -12.05
C ALA A 59 -2.83 6.64 -11.27
N THR A 60 -2.90 6.85 -9.95
CA THR A 60 -1.73 6.98 -9.09
C THR A 60 -0.94 5.68 -9.02
N LEU A 61 -1.60 4.51 -8.87
CA LEU A 61 -0.91 3.21 -8.82
C LEU A 61 -0.24 2.89 -10.16
N LYS A 62 -0.88 3.18 -11.28
CA LYS A 62 -0.28 3.08 -12.63
C LYS A 62 0.93 4.02 -12.77
N ALA A 63 0.84 5.26 -12.25
CA ALA A 63 1.94 6.21 -12.26
C ALA A 63 3.13 5.73 -11.42
N ILE A 64 2.89 5.17 -10.23
CA ILE A 64 3.90 4.55 -9.37
C ILE A 64 4.60 3.41 -10.12
N ALA A 65 3.84 2.47 -10.68
CA ALA A 65 4.38 1.33 -11.42
C ALA A 65 5.24 1.78 -12.61
N ASN A 66 4.79 2.78 -13.37
CA ASN A 66 5.53 3.31 -14.52
C ASN A 66 6.80 4.09 -14.12
N ALA A 67 6.76 4.77 -12.98
CA ALA A 67 7.87 5.59 -12.51
C ALA A 67 8.98 4.77 -11.84
N ALA A 68 8.67 3.59 -11.31
CA ALA A 68 9.63 2.73 -10.62
C ALA A 68 10.73 2.24 -11.56
N LYS A 69 12.00 2.51 -11.20
CA LYS A 69 13.21 2.12 -11.95
C LYS A 69 13.93 0.95 -11.29
N GLY A 70 13.82 0.82 -9.96
CA GLY A 70 14.46 -0.24 -9.19
C GLY A 70 13.87 -1.62 -9.48
N GLU A 71 14.61 -2.65 -9.11
CA GLU A 71 14.19 -4.05 -9.19
C GLU A 71 13.00 -4.34 -8.27
N TYR A 72 12.93 -3.57 -7.16
CA TYR A 72 11.85 -3.61 -6.18
C TYR A 72 11.21 -2.24 -6.02
N THR A 73 9.91 -2.24 -5.73
CA THR A 73 9.13 -1.03 -5.44
C THR A 73 8.63 -1.10 -4.01
N LEU A 74 9.03 -0.13 -3.20
CA LEU A 74 8.55 0.05 -1.83
C LEU A 74 7.48 1.12 -1.81
N LEU A 75 6.28 0.76 -1.33
CA LEU A 75 5.18 1.69 -1.11
C LEU A 75 4.89 1.78 0.39
N TYR A 76 5.03 2.98 0.94
CA TYR A 76 4.55 3.30 2.28
C TYR A 76 3.19 3.98 2.19
N THR A 77 2.21 3.50 2.95
CA THR A 77 0.81 3.90 2.76
C THR A 77 0.27 4.85 3.83
N LYS A 78 1.10 5.27 4.80
CA LYS A 78 0.70 6.16 5.90
C LYS A 78 1.49 7.47 5.93
N GLU A 79 0.84 8.50 6.45
CA GLU A 79 1.41 9.82 6.70
C GLU A 79 2.08 9.91 8.09
N THR A 80 2.77 8.85 8.50
CA THR A 80 3.52 8.78 9.76
C THR A 80 5.02 8.64 9.46
N THR A 81 5.87 8.81 10.45
CA THR A 81 7.30 8.54 10.28
C THR A 81 7.54 7.03 10.23
N LEU A 82 8.28 6.59 9.22
CA LEU A 82 8.73 5.21 9.06
C LEU A 82 10.15 5.06 9.59
N GLU A 83 10.35 4.14 10.51
CA GLU A 83 11.68 3.72 10.97
C GLU A 83 11.92 2.26 10.62
N MET A 84 12.97 2.02 9.81
CA MET A 84 13.32 0.65 9.39
C MET A 84 14.09 -0.08 10.50
N GLY A 85 13.74 -1.35 10.72
CA GLY A 85 14.55 -2.25 11.53
C GLY A 85 15.88 -2.59 10.87
N MET A 86 16.83 -3.07 11.67
CA MET A 86 18.14 -3.49 11.16
C MET A 86 17.97 -4.67 10.19
N PHE A 87 18.54 -4.57 8.98
CA PHE A 87 18.45 -5.56 7.91
C PHE A 87 17.02 -5.90 7.46
N ALA A 88 16.04 -5.03 7.77
CA ALA A 88 14.64 -5.30 7.45
C ALA A 88 14.38 -5.38 5.95
N LEU A 89 14.93 -4.45 5.17
CA LEU A 89 14.76 -4.46 3.71
C LEU A 89 15.46 -5.64 3.06
N GLU A 90 16.66 -6.00 3.52
CA GLU A 90 17.36 -7.21 3.06
C GLU A 90 16.51 -8.46 3.33
N ARG A 91 15.91 -8.53 4.52
CA ARG A 91 15.03 -9.64 4.89
C ARG A 91 13.80 -9.70 3.98
N MET A 92 13.15 -8.57 3.72
CA MET A 92 12.00 -8.49 2.83
C MET A 92 12.37 -8.90 1.39
N ILE A 93 13.50 -8.43 0.88
CA ILE A 93 14.00 -8.80 -0.46
C ILE A 93 14.24 -10.31 -0.55
N HIS A 94 14.97 -10.90 0.41
CA HIS A 94 15.26 -12.34 0.39
C HIS A 94 13.99 -13.18 0.38
N ILE A 95 12.98 -12.83 1.21
CA ILE A 95 11.72 -13.56 1.20
C ILE A 95 10.97 -13.39 -0.13
N LEU A 96 10.98 -12.18 -0.70
CA LEU A 96 10.34 -11.90 -1.99
C LEU A 96 10.99 -12.71 -3.12
N GLU A 97 12.32 -12.80 -3.13
CA GLU A 97 13.09 -13.59 -4.10
C GLU A 97 12.86 -15.09 -3.91
N ASP A 98 13.05 -15.59 -2.68
CA ASP A 98 12.98 -17.03 -2.36
C ASP A 98 11.58 -17.62 -2.61
N SER A 99 10.53 -16.83 -2.30
CA SER A 99 9.15 -17.25 -2.56
C SER A 99 8.66 -16.95 -3.98
N SER A 100 9.44 -16.20 -4.76
CA SER A 100 8.98 -15.67 -6.05
C SER A 100 7.66 -14.91 -5.94
N ALA A 101 7.40 -14.25 -4.82
CA ALA A 101 6.17 -13.50 -4.57
C ALA A 101 6.04 -12.24 -5.44
N GLY A 102 4.83 -11.72 -5.58
CA GLY A 102 4.57 -10.41 -6.18
C GLY A 102 4.74 -9.28 -5.18
N MET A 103 4.40 -9.56 -3.92
CA MET A 103 4.47 -8.61 -2.81
C MET A 103 4.80 -9.32 -1.51
N VAL A 104 5.58 -8.67 -0.67
CA VAL A 104 5.76 -9.05 0.74
C VAL A 104 5.38 -7.90 1.66
N TYR A 105 4.92 -8.24 2.86
CA TYR A 105 4.54 -7.34 3.94
C TYR A 105 4.88 -7.98 5.28
N ALA A 106 4.95 -7.20 6.35
CA ALA A 106 5.45 -7.69 7.63
C ALA A 106 4.69 -7.12 8.83
N ASP A 107 4.86 -7.76 9.98
CA ASP A 107 4.49 -7.20 11.27
C ASP A 107 5.29 -5.93 11.55
N HIS A 108 4.76 -5.06 12.38
CA HIS A 108 5.40 -3.80 12.70
C HIS A 108 5.14 -3.37 14.14
N TYR A 109 5.89 -2.39 14.59
CA TYR A 109 5.62 -1.69 15.84
C TYR A 109 4.88 -0.39 15.54
N GLN A 110 3.98 -0.03 16.45
CA GLN A 110 3.39 1.31 16.50
C GLN A 110 3.97 2.05 17.69
N ILE A 111 4.47 3.26 17.47
CA ILE A 111 5.00 4.15 18.50
C ILE A 111 4.09 5.36 18.56
N ALA A 112 3.31 5.47 19.65
CA ALA A 112 2.40 6.57 19.93
C ALA A 112 2.66 7.09 21.34
N ASP A 113 2.75 8.41 21.52
CA ASP A 113 3.07 9.05 22.81
C ASP A 113 4.34 8.47 23.47
N GLY A 114 5.34 8.11 22.67
CA GLY A 114 6.60 7.50 23.13
C GLY A 114 6.47 6.06 23.66
N LYS A 115 5.31 5.41 23.46
CA LYS A 115 5.09 4.02 23.83
C LYS A 115 5.03 3.16 22.60
N GLN A 116 5.82 2.08 22.62
CA GLN A 116 5.81 1.08 21.57
C GLN A 116 4.78 -0.02 21.87
N SER A 117 4.03 -0.41 20.86
CA SER A 117 3.12 -1.56 20.88
C SER A 117 3.32 -2.43 19.65
N ASN A 118 3.03 -3.71 19.79
CA ASN A 118 3.06 -4.66 18.68
C ASN A 118 1.81 -4.49 17.82
N ALA A 119 2.00 -4.46 16.50
CA ALA A 119 0.95 -4.42 15.51
C ALA A 119 1.15 -5.60 14.52
N PRO A 120 0.81 -6.83 14.93
CA PRO A 120 0.88 -7.97 14.04
C PRO A 120 -0.18 -7.89 12.96
N VAL A 121 0.13 -8.42 11.79
CA VAL A 121 -0.80 -8.63 10.68
C VAL A 121 -1.03 -10.13 10.48
N ILE A 122 -1.86 -10.52 9.52
CA ILE A 122 -2.20 -11.92 9.30
C ILE A 122 -1.83 -12.35 7.88
N ASP A 123 -1.67 -13.67 7.69
CA ASP A 123 -1.40 -14.25 6.39
C ASP A 123 -2.54 -13.97 5.41
N TYR A 124 -2.16 -13.51 4.22
CA TYR A 124 -3.10 -13.41 3.11
C TYR A 124 -3.41 -14.80 2.56
N GLN A 125 -4.68 -15.07 2.35
CA GLN A 125 -5.13 -16.28 1.69
C GLN A 125 -5.79 -15.93 0.36
N PHE A 126 -5.46 -16.65 -0.68
CA PHE A 126 -6.11 -16.49 -1.98
C PHE A 126 -7.63 -16.64 -1.83
N GLY A 127 -8.37 -15.66 -2.33
CA GLY A 127 -9.82 -15.56 -2.14
C GLY A 127 -10.25 -14.70 -0.96
N SER A 128 -9.31 -14.10 -0.20
CA SER A 128 -9.63 -13.07 0.78
C SER A 128 -10.02 -11.76 0.06
N LEU A 129 -11.34 -11.49 0.00
CA LEU A 129 -11.90 -10.38 -0.77
C LEU A 129 -12.16 -9.11 0.06
N ARG A 130 -11.77 -9.10 1.32
CA ARG A 130 -11.97 -7.92 2.19
C ARG A 130 -11.18 -6.73 1.65
N ASP A 131 -11.84 -5.62 1.43
CA ASP A 131 -11.24 -4.34 1.01
C ASP A 131 -10.41 -3.70 2.12
N ASP A 132 -10.72 -4.00 3.38
CA ASP A 132 -10.03 -3.56 4.59
C ASP A 132 -8.97 -4.57 5.12
N PHE A 133 -8.51 -5.52 4.27
CA PHE A 133 -7.47 -6.46 4.70
C PHE A 133 -6.19 -5.70 5.06
N ASN A 134 -5.71 -5.93 6.29
CA ASN A 134 -4.56 -5.21 6.82
C ASN A 134 -3.24 -5.89 6.42
N PHE A 135 -2.51 -5.28 5.48
CA PHE A 135 -1.15 -5.65 5.09
C PHE A 135 -0.07 -4.86 5.86
N GLY A 136 -0.43 -4.12 6.91
CA GLY A 136 0.45 -3.09 7.46
C GLY A 136 0.51 -1.87 6.55
N SER A 137 1.53 -1.05 6.71
CA SER A 137 1.69 0.18 5.95
C SER A 137 2.86 0.16 4.97
N LEU A 138 3.72 -0.85 5.05
CA LEU A 138 4.91 -1.00 4.21
C LEU A 138 4.77 -2.21 3.31
N LEU A 139 4.70 -1.97 2.01
CA LEU A 139 4.52 -2.99 0.98
C LEU A 139 5.75 -3.00 0.07
N LEU A 140 6.41 -4.16 -0.06
CA LEU A 140 7.53 -4.34 -1.00
C LEU A 140 7.08 -5.24 -2.14
N PHE A 141 7.17 -4.72 -3.36
CA PHE A 141 6.77 -5.41 -4.59
C PHE A 141 7.99 -5.80 -5.43
N ASN A 142 7.89 -6.90 -6.15
CA ASN A 142 8.66 -7.10 -7.36
C ASN A 142 8.15 -6.11 -8.42
N THR A 143 9.03 -5.25 -8.94
CA THR A 143 8.63 -4.14 -9.82
C THR A 143 8.01 -4.63 -11.13
N GLU A 144 8.51 -5.72 -11.71
CA GLU A 144 7.93 -6.25 -12.95
C GLU A 144 6.52 -6.77 -12.75
N LYS A 145 6.28 -7.51 -11.66
CA LYS A 145 4.95 -8.02 -11.31
C LYS A 145 3.98 -6.89 -10.93
N LEU A 146 4.48 -5.83 -10.28
CA LEU A 146 3.71 -4.62 -10.03
C LEU A 146 3.27 -3.95 -11.33
N LYS A 147 4.18 -3.81 -12.31
CA LYS A 147 3.87 -3.24 -13.63
C LYS A 147 2.87 -4.09 -14.40
N GLU A 148 3.01 -5.41 -14.36
CA GLU A 148 2.06 -6.33 -14.97
C GLU A 148 0.67 -6.19 -14.34
N ALA A 149 0.56 -6.22 -13.01
CA ALA A 149 -0.71 -6.04 -12.30
C ALA A 149 -1.35 -4.68 -12.60
N ALA A 150 -0.56 -3.60 -12.60
CA ALA A 150 -1.02 -2.26 -12.96
C ALA A 150 -1.54 -2.18 -14.41
N GLY A 151 -0.91 -2.93 -15.33
CA GLY A 151 -1.36 -3.07 -16.71
C GLY A 151 -2.71 -3.79 -16.88
N HIS A 152 -3.07 -4.63 -15.91
CA HIS A 152 -4.36 -5.34 -15.89
C HIS A 152 -5.51 -4.53 -15.26
N MET A 153 -5.22 -3.39 -14.63
CA MET A 153 -6.25 -2.49 -14.07
C MET A 153 -7.01 -1.79 -15.21
N LYS A 154 -8.23 -2.26 -15.50
CA LYS A 154 -9.06 -1.77 -16.62
C LYS A 154 -9.90 -0.56 -16.25
N SER A 155 -10.37 -0.51 -15.01
CA SER A 155 -11.24 0.54 -14.49
C SER A 155 -10.42 1.65 -13.83
N ASP A 156 -10.95 2.88 -13.88
CA ASP A 156 -10.34 4.03 -13.25
C ASP A 156 -11.09 4.35 -11.95
N TYR A 157 -10.56 3.83 -10.84
CA TYR A 157 -11.07 4.05 -9.50
C TYR A 157 -10.35 5.22 -8.81
N ASN A 158 -11.10 6.05 -8.12
CA ASN A 158 -10.55 7.10 -7.26
C ASN A 158 -10.13 6.56 -5.88
N PHE A 159 -10.91 5.62 -5.33
CA PHE A 159 -10.74 5.11 -3.98
C PHE A 159 -10.28 3.65 -3.95
N ALA A 160 -10.69 2.83 -4.91
CA ALA A 160 -10.42 1.41 -4.93
C ALA A 160 -9.14 1.01 -5.69
N GLY A 161 -8.29 1.95 -6.11
CA GLY A 161 -7.12 1.65 -6.94
C GLY A 161 -6.12 0.70 -6.27
N LEU A 162 -5.77 0.92 -4.99
CA LEU A 162 -4.87 0.01 -4.28
C LEU A 162 -5.51 -1.36 -4.05
N TYR A 163 -6.80 -1.41 -3.80
CA TYR A 163 -7.55 -2.65 -3.66
C TYR A 163 -7.58 -3.44 -4.97
N ASP A 164 -7.89 -2.78 -6.09
CA ASP A 164 -7.89 -3.40 -7.43
C ASP A 164 -6.49 -3.91 -7.81
N LEU A 165 -5.44 -3.09 -7.60
CA LEU A 165 -4.06 -3.51 -7.82
C LEU A 165 -3.70 -4.78 -7.06
N ARG A 166 -4.06 -4.86 -5.76
CA ARG A 166 -3.84 -6.03 -4.92
C ARG A 166 -4.57 -7.26 -5.48
N LEU A 167 -5.83 -7.09 -5.91
CA LEU A 167 -6.62 -8.17 -6.51
C LEU A 167 -5.99 -8.66 -7.83
N LYS A 168 -5.54 -7.75 -8.71
CA LYS A 168 -4.85 -8.11 -9.96
C LYS A 168 -3.53 -8.83 -9.68
N LEU A 169 -2.74 -8.35 -8.73
CA LEU A 169 -1.48 -8.98 -8.36
C LEU A 169 -1.69 -10.40 -7.84
N SER A 170 -2.71 -10.61 -7.00
CA SER A 170 -3.01 -11.91 -6.39
C SER A 170 -3.50 -12.98 -7.38
N GLN A 171 -3.89 -12.61 -8.60
CA GLN A 171 -4.25 -13.57 -9.65
C GLN A 171 -3.05 -14.30 -10.24
N HIS A 172 -1.87 -13.69 -10.18
CA HIS A 172 -0.68 -14.16 -10.87
C HIS A 172 0.54 -14.35 -9.96
N SER A 173 0.45 -13.93 -8.70
CA SER A 173 1.57 -13.97 -7.75
C SER A 173 1.08 -14.09 -6.33
N ASP A 174 1.90 -14.71 -5.49
CA ASP A 174 1.65 -14.78 -4.05
C ASP A 174 1.89 -13.42 -3.37
N LEU A 175 1.11 -13.17 -2.32
CA LEU A 175 1.27 -12.08 -1.37
C LEU A 175 1.73 -12.68 -0.05
N VAL A 176 2.99 -12.49 0.32
CA VAL A 176 3.62 -13.24 1.41
C VAL A 176 3.77 -12.37 2.65
N HIS A 177 3.24 -12.84 3.77
CA HIS A 177 3.43 -12.27 5.09
C HIS A 177 4.75 -12.74 5.71
N ILE A 178 5.50 -11.81 6.26
CA ILE A 178 6.68 -12.06 7.07
C ILE A 178 6.30 -11.84 8.53
N ASN A 179 6.17 -12.92 9.28
CA ASN A 179 5.81 -12.91 10.71
C ASN A 179 7.02 -12.45 11.56
N GLU A 180 7.51 -11.27 11.28
CA GLU A 180 8.62 -10.59 11.95
C GLU A 180 8.33 -9.09 12.00
N TYR A 181 8.67 -8.44 13.12
CA TYR A 181 8.52 -6.99 13.31
C TYR A 181 9.69 -6.27 12.64
N LEU A 182 9.49 -5.84 11.39
CA LEU A 182 10.57 -5.32 10.56
C LEU A 182 10.70 -3.80 10.54
N TYR A 183 9.68 -3.07 10.97
CA TYR A 183 9.67 -1.61 10.96
C TYR A 183 8.81 -1.04 12.08
N SER A 184 8.92 0.26 12.30
CA SER A 184 8.08 1.01 13.24
C SER A 184 7.34 2.13 12.52
N GLU A 185 6.07 2.29 12.82
CA GLU A 185 5.28 3.47 12.52
C GLU A 185 5.32 4.41 13.74
N VAL A 186 5.88 5.59 13.56
CA VAL A 186 5.92 6.60 14.64
C VAL A 186 4.82 7.62 14.39
N GLU A 187 3.80 7.61 15.23
CA GLU A 187 2.73 8.61 15.16
C GLU A 187 3.27 9.98 15.54
N ASN A 188 2.97 10.95 14.70
CA ASN A 188 3.27 12.35 14.97
C ASN A 188 2.13 12.93 15.80
N ASP A 189 2.46 13.83 16.73
CA ASP A 189 1.52 14.45 17.67
C ASP A 189 0.58 15.48 16.98
N THR A 190 0.02 15.12 15.83
CA THR A 190 -0.99 15.92 15.11
C THR A 190 -2.38 15.33 15.30
N ARG A 191 -2.83 15.26 16.58
CA ARG A 191 -4.15 14.71 16.87
C ARG A 191 -5.26 15.62 16.36
N LYS A 192 -5.97 15.16 15.32
CA LYS A 192 -7.40 15.35 15.25
C LYS A 192 -8.06 14.14 15.93
N SER A 193 -8.35 14.29 17.20
CA SER A 193 -8.98 13.25 18.02
C SER A 193 -10.39 12.94 17.48
N GLY A 194 -10.75 11.68 17.33
CA GLY A 194 -12.13 11.22 17.45
C GLY A 194 -12.84 10.63 16.25
N GLU A 195 -12.21 10.41 15.09
CA GLU A 195 -12.91 9.93 13.89
C GLU A 195 -12.45 8.53 13.44
N LYS A 196 -12.62 7.48 14.23
CA LYS A 196 -12.07 6.17 13.78
C LYS A 196 -12.94 4.92 13.94
N ILE A 197 -14.22 4.98 14.31
CA ILE A 197 -14.90 3.71 14.62
C ILE A 197 -16.04 3.32 13.66
N PHE A 198 -16.60 4.21 12.83
CA PHE A 198 -17.73 3.88 11.96
C PHE A 198 -17.67 4.55 10.57
N ASP A 199 -16.48 4.71 10.02
CA ASP A 199 -16.29 5.42 8.75
C ASP A 199 -16.95 4.71 7.55
N TYR A 200 -17.12 3.38 7.62
CA TYR A 200 -17.73 2.57 6.56
C TYR A 200 -19.27 2.71 6.47
N VAL A 201 -19.92 3.28 7.48
CA VAL A 201 -21.39 3.49 7.52
C VAL A 201 -21.77 4.93 7.17
N ASP A 202 -20.79 5.83 7.03
CA ASP A 202 -21.05 7.23 6.67
C ASP A 202 -21.56 7.31 5.22
N PRO A 203 -22.75 7.89 4.96
CA PRO A 203 -23.25 8.12 3.60
C PRO A 203 -22.27 8.89 2.69
N LYS A 204 -21.33 9.64 3.25
CA LYS A 204 -20.27 10.33 2.53
C LYS A 204 -19.27 9.38 1.87
N ASN A 205 -19.18 8.13 2.35
CA ASN A 205 -18.28 7.09 1.82
C ASN A 205 -18.95 6.16 0.81
N ARG A 206 -20.17 6.50 0.34
CA ARG A 206 -20.92 5.66 -0.59
C ARG A 206 -20.18 5.40 -1.90
N ASP A 207 -19.54 6.43 -2.46
CA ASP A 207 -18.80 6.29 -3.72
C ASP A 207 -17.61 5.34 -3.55
N ARG A 208 -16.92 5.41 -2.42
CA ARG A 208 -15.85 4.47 -2.05
C ARG A 208 -16.36 3.03 -1.97
N GLN A 209 -17.48 2.80 -1.30
CA GLN A 209 -18.08 1.46 -1.21
C GLN A 209 -18.45 0.91 -2.58
N ILE A 210 -19.05 1.73 -3.44
CA ILE A 210 -19.43 1.35 -4.81
C ILE A 210 -18.21 0.92 -5.61
N GLU A 211 -17.11 1.68 -5.54
CA GLU A 211 -15.86 1.31 -6.24
C GLU A 211 -15.26 0.00 -5.70
N MET A 212 -15.25 -0.21 -4.37
CA MET A 212 -14.77 -1.47 -3.78
C MET A 212 -15.61 -2.67 -4.23
N GLU A 213 -16.95 -2.53 -4.25
CA GLU A 213 -17.85 -3.56 -4.76
C GLU A 213 -17.64 -3.84 -6.24
N GLN A 214 -17.40 -2.81 -7.05
CA GLN A 214 -17.10 -2.96 -8.48
C GLN A 214 -15.78 -3.69 -8.71
N ALA A 215 -14.69 -3.29 -8.04
CA ALA A 215 -13.39 -3.93 -8.14
C ALA A 215 -13.45 -5.40 -7.72
N CYS A 216 -14.14 -5.71 -6.62
CA CYS A 216 -14.38 -7.07 -6.18
C CYS A 216 -15.18 -7.89 -7.21
N THR A 217 -16.25 -7.31 -7.77
CA THR A 217 -17.09 -7.97 -8.76
C THR A 217 -16.33 -8.25 -10.05
N GLU A 218 -15.51 -7.32 -10.51
CA GLU A 218 -14.63 -7.51 -11.68
C GLU A 218 -13.66 -8.65 -11.44
N HIS A 219 -12.98 -8.65 -10.29
CA HIS A 219 -12.07 -9.71 -9.90
C HIS A 219 -12.76 -11.09 -9.88
N LEU A 220 -13.93 -11.20 -9.24
CA LEU A 220 -14.69 -12.45 -9.19
C LEU A 220 -15.08 -12.96 -10.59
N LYS A 221 -15.42 -12.06 -11.52
CA LYS A 221 -15.69 -12.44 -12.92
C LYS A 221 -14.44 -12.94 -13.62
N GLU A 222 -13.29 -12.32 -13.38
CA GLU A 222 -12.01 -12.70 -13.99
C GLU A 222 -11.53 -14.08 -13.54
N ILE A 223 -11.68 -14.39 -12.23
CA ILE A 223 -11.27 -15.69 -11.68
C ILE A 223 -12.34 -16.77 -11.79
N GLY A 224 -13.53 -16.46 -12.37
CA GLY A 224 -14.65 -17.42 -12.52
C GLY A 224 -15.41 -17.71 -11.23
N GLY A 225 -15.25 -16.86 -10.20
CA GLY A 225 -15.92 -17.00 -8.90
C GLY A 225 -17.21 -16.21 -8.75
N TYR A 226 -17.63 -15.47 -9.79
CA TYR A 226 -18.83 -14.64 -9.73
C TYR A 226 -20.11 -15.46 -9.85
N LEU A 227 -20.99 -15.32 -8.86
CA LEU A 227 -22.36 -15.83 -8.89
C LEU A 227 -23.32 -14.65 -8.95
N ALA A 228 -24.14 -14.59 -10.01
CA ALA A 228 -25.16 -13.56 -10.12
C ALA A 228 -26.20 -13.70 -8.99
N PRO A 229 -26.59 -12.61 -8.31
CA PRO A 229 -27.61 -12.69 -7.26
C PRO A 229 -28.98 -13.05 -7.86
N GLU A 230 -29.63 -14.03 -7.24
CA GLU A 230 -31.02 -14.40 -7.54
C GLU A 230 -31.93 -13.87 -6.44
N PHE A 231 -32.81 -12.93 -6.81
CA PHE A 231 -33.77 -12.35 -5.86
C PHE A 231 -35.07 -13.16 -5.92
N LYS A 232 -35.44 -13.85 -4.82
CA LYS A 232 -36.78 -14.46 -4.66
C LYS A 232 -37.72 -13.44 -4.05
N LYS A 233 -38.84 -13.16 -4.75
CA LYS A 233 -39.98 -12.49 -4.11
C LYS A 233 -40.52 -13.39 -3.01
N ILE A 234 -40.47 -12.92 -1.77
CA ILE A 234 -41.16 -13.54 -0.65
C ILE A 234 -42.54 -12.82 -0.56
N GLU A 235 -43.62 -13.55 -0.80
CA GLU A 235 -44.97 -13.06 -0.48
C GLU A 235 -45.18 -13.36 1.01
N PHE A 236 -45.50 -12.32 1.78
CA PHE A 236 -45.82 -12.41 3.22
C PHE A 236 -47.32 -12.60 3.40
#